data_d8a21fcaa8dc1506c7445a938e7d0a39
#
_entry.id   d8a21fcaa8dc1506c7445a938e7d0a39
#
_cell.length_a   1.000
_cell.length_b   1.000
_cell.length_c   1.000
_cell.angle_alpha   90.00
_cell.angle_beta   90.00
_cell.angle_gamma   90.00
#
_symmetry.space_group_name_H-M   'P 1'
#
loop_
_entity.id
_entity.type
_entity.pdbx_description
1 polymer ?
#
loop_
_entity_poly.entity_id
_entity_poly.type
_entity_poly.pdbx_seq_one_letter_code
_entity_poly.pdbx_strand_id
1 'polypeptide(L)'
;IAIAFLIDIACGVNAQEVGSAFGTVTPAAAWFKTLGGVAFNLMVPILSGFIAMSIADRPGLLVGLVGGFLATSGATFMDPAAAETVPSGFLGGLLAGFVGGYLMLGIEKMCDKMPKALEGIKPVLIYPLLGLGGILVVMCAVNPFMGMINSGMSDGLNAIASNPAMMVPLCALLAGMMSIDMGGPFNKAAYAFATLNLANADDQAYIIMAAVMIGGMVPPIAIALSNTFFKNRWTDEERKNAPVNYVMGLSFITEGAIPYAASSPLKV
;
A
#
# COMPACT_ATOMS: atom_id res chain seq x y z
N ILE A 1 3.33 -5.73 13.87
CA ILE A 1 4.78 -5.50 13.68
C ILE A 1 5.34 -4.70 14.88
N ALA A 2 4.79 -3.53 15.24
CA ALA A 2 5.29 -2.75 16.40
C ALA A 2 5.30 -3.55 17.70
N ILE A 3 4.28 -4.36 17.96
CA ILE A 3 4.23 -5.26 19.13
C ILE A 3 5.40 -6.25 19.10
N ALA A 4 5.77 -6.77 17.95
CA ALA A 4 6.91 -7.67 17.80
C ALA A 4 8.23 -7.00 18.25
N PHE A 5 8.44 -5.76 17.82
CA PHE A 5 9.62 -4.98 18.22
C PHE A 5 9.63 -4.69 19.73
N LEU A 6 8.48 -4.33 20.30
CA LEU A 6 8.36 -4.10 21.75
C LEU A 6 8.65 -5.36 22.58
N ILE A 7 8.23 -6.53 22.09
CA ILE A 7 8.52 -7.80 22.76
C ILE A 7 10.02 -8.09 22.75
N ASP A 8 10.70 -7.94 21.60
CA ASP A 8 12.14 -8.18 21.53
C ASP A 8 12.91 -7.18 22.41
N ILE A 9 12.52 -5.90 22.45
CA ILE A 9 13.09 -4.90 23.37
C ILE A 9 12.88 -5.33 24.83
N ALA A 10 11.68 -5.74 25.20
CA ALA A 10 11.36 -6.17 26.58
C ALA A 10 12.13 -7.43 26.99
N CYS A 11 12.51 -8.26 26.02
CA CYS A 11 13.37 -9.43 26.22
C CYS A 11 14.88 -9.10 26.20
N GLY A 12 15.26 -7.82 26.11
CA GLY A 12 16.66 -7.39 26.12
C GLY A 12 17.39 -7.56 24.79
N VAL A 13 16.66 -7.78 23.68
CA VAL A 13 17.27 -7.89 22.35
C VAL A 13 17.71 -6.51 21.87
N ASN A 14 18.98 -6.38 21.51
CA ASN A 14 19.54 -5.15 20.95
C ASN A 14 19.35 -5.14 19.43
N ALA A 15 18.58 -4.15 18.94
CA ALA A 15 18.27 -4.01 17.52
C ALA A 15 19.53 -3.86 16.64
N GLN A 16 20.58 -3.20 17.14
CA GLN A 16 21.85 -2.99 16.42
C GLN A 16 22.64 -4.29 16.24
N GLU A 17 22.55 -5.24 17.19
CA GLU A 17 23.26 -6.51 17.12
C GLU A 17 22.60 -7.52 16.18
N VAL A 18 21.27 -7.52 16.15
CA VAL A 18 20.48 -8.50 15.38
C VAL A 18 20.03 -7.99 14.02
N GLY A 19 20.15 -6.69 13.75
CA GLY A 19 19.85 -6.07 12.44
C GLY A 19 18.47 -6.44 11.92
N SER A 20 18.41 -7.01 10.73
CA SER A 20 17.15 -7.39 10.05
C SER A 20 16.32 -8.47 10.75
N ALA A 21 16.93 -9.24 11.68
CA ALA A 21 16.23 -10.23 12.49
C ALA A 21 15.42 -9.61 13.63
N PHE A 22 15.56 -8.30 13.90
CA PHE A 22 14.81 -7.62 14.95
C PHE A 22 13.28 -7.74 14.74
N GLY A 23 12.59 -8.08 15.79
CA GLY A 23 11.15 -8.42 15.75
C GLY A 23 10.85 -9.88 15.39
N THR A 24 11.89 -10.73 15.27
CA THR A 24 11.74 -12.19 15.04
C THR A 24 12.64 -13.02 15.92
N VAL A 25 13.42 -12.42 16.83
CA VAL A 25 14.38 -13.11 17.68
C VAL A 25 13.67 -14.00 18.70
N THR A 26 12.63 -13.47 19.30
CA THR A 26 11.80 -14.27 20.21
C THR A 26 10.61 -14.91 19.46
N PRO A 27 10.19 -16.14 19.84
CA PRO A 27 9.05 -16.81 19.19
C PRO A 27 7.76 -15.98 19.22
N ALA A 28 7.52 -15.26 20.32
CA ALA A 28 6.37 -14.38 20.46
C ALA A 28 6.43 -13.18 19.49
N ALA A 29 7.60 -12.53 19.38
CA ALA A 29 7.81 -11.45 18.42
C ALA A 29 7.63 -11.95 16.97
N ALA A 30 8.23 -13.08 16.63
CA ALA A 30 8.12 -13.71 15.32
C ALA A 30 6.65 -13.97 14.94
N TRP A 31 5.84 -14.44 15.89
CA TRP A 31 4.41 -14.67 15.66
C TRP A 31 3.66 -13.37 15.32
N PHE A 32 3.87 -12.30 16.11
CA PHE A 32 3.25 -11.00 15.84
C PHE A 32 3.75 -10.36 14.55
N LYS A 33 5.03 -10.52 14.20
CA LYS A 33 5.60 -10.02 12.95
C LYS A 33 4.99 -10.75 11.76
N THR A 34 4.87 -12.07 11.83
CA THR A 34 4.23 -12.88 10.78
C THR A 34 2.77 -12.50 10.58
N LEU A 35 1.99 -12.36 11.66
CA LEU A 35 0.60 -11.91 11.59
C LEU A 35 0.49 -10.52 10.94
N GLY A 36 1.35 -9.59 11.34
CA GLY A 36 1.41 -8.26 10.73
C GLY A 36 1.78 -8.31 9.24
N GLY A 37 2.70 -9.20 8.85
CA GLY A 37 3.09 -9.43 7.45
C GLY A 37 1.91 -9.92 6.60
N VAL A 38 1.14 -10.89 7.10
CA VAL A 38 -0.08 -11.37 6.42
C VAL A 38 -1.06 -10.22 6.19
N ALA A 39 -1.30 -9.39 7.21
CA ALA A 39 -2.19 -8.23 7.10
C ALA A 39 -1.69 -7.23 6.05
N PHE A 40 -0.39 -6.96 6.01
CA PHE A 40 0.22 -6.09 4.99
C PHE A 40 0.09 -6.66 3.57
N ASN A 41 0.30 -7.96 3.40
CA ASN A 41 0.18 -8.62 2.09
C ASN A 41 -1.25 -8.58 1.54
N LEU A 42 -2.25 -8.51 2.42
CA LEU A 42 -3.65 -8.38 2.02
C LEU A 42 -4.04 -6.95 1.61
N MET A 43 -3.24 -5.93 1.93
CA MET A 43 -3.59 -4.52 1.71
C MET A 43 -3.90 -4.23 0.24
N VAL A 44 -3.00 -4.60 -0.68
CA VAL A 44 -3.17 -4.35 -2.13
C VAL A 44 -4.32 -5.16 -2.72
N PRO A 45 -4.44 -6.49 -2.47
CA PRO A 45 -5.58 -7.28 -2.91
C PRO A 45 -6.93 -6.72 -2.42
N ILE A 46 -7.03 -6.37 -1.15
CA ILE A 46 -8.28 -5.81 -0.60
C ILE A 46 -8.62 -4.48 -1.26
N LEU A 47 -7.66 -3.56 -1.38
CA LEU A 47 -7.87 -2.29 -2.09
C LEU A 47 -8.39 -2.52 -3.51
N SER A 48 -7.71 -3.36 -4.28
CA SER A 48 -8.08 -3.72 -5.65
C SER A 48 -9.48 -4.34 -5.72
N GLY A 49 -9.79 -5.25 -4.79
CA GLY A 49 -11.10 -5.88 -4.69
C GLY A 49 -12.23 -4.89 -4.43
N PHE A 50 -12.05 -3.96 -3.49
CA PHE A 50 -13.05 -2.94 -3.19
C PHE A 50 -13.21 -1.90 -4.29
N ILE A 51 -12.14 -1.54 -5.02
CA ILE A 51 -12.25 -0.69 -6.22
C ILE A 51 -13.11 -1.40 -7.27
N ALA A 52 -12.82 -2.67 -7.58
CA ALA A 52 -13.59 -3.43 -8.55
C ALA A 52 -15.04 -3.63 -8.11
N MET A 53 -15.27 -3.85 -6.82
CA MET A 53 -16.62 -3.95 -6.24
C MET A 53 -17.39 -2.63 -6.37
N SER A 54 -16.76 -1.49 -6.26
CA SER A 54 -17.43 -0.19 -6.44
C SER A 54 -17.90 0.05 -7.89
N ILE A 55 -17.33 -0.69 -8.86
CA ILE A 55 -17.64 -0.56 -10.28
C ILE A 55 -18.65 -1.61 -10.74
N ALA A 56 -18.45 -2.88 -10.34
CA ALA A 56 -19.21 -4.04 -10.81
C ALA A 56 -19.84 -4.86 -9.65
N ASP A 57 -20.08 -4.20 -8.52
CA ASP A 57 -20.72 -4.82 -7.35
C ASP A 57 -20.01 -6.13 -6.89
N ARG A 58 -20.74 -7.07 -6.32
CA ARG A 58 -20.20 -8.32 -5.74
C ARG A 58 -19.35 -9.17 -6.70
N PRO A 59 -19.74 -9.35 -7.98
CA PRO A 59 -18.90 -10.08 -8.93
C PRO A 59 -17.53 -9.46 -9.16
N GLY A 60 -17.44 -8.13 -9.10
CA GLY A 60 -16.18 -7.40 -9.23
C GLY A 60 -15.19 -7.67 -8.10
N LEU A 61 -15.68 -7.91 -6.88
CA LEU A 61 -14.84 -8.10 -5.70
C LEU A 61 -13.80 -9.21 -5.90
N LEU A 62 -14.24 -10.40 -6.34
CA LEU A 62 -13.35 -11.55 -6.54
C LEU A 62 -12.28 -11.27 -7.60
N VAL A 63 -12.70 -10.68 -8.72
CA VAL A 63 -11.82 -10.36 -9.86
C VAL A 63 -10.77 -9.32 -9.43
N GLY A 64 -11.17 -8.27 -8.72
CA GLY A 64 -10.26 -7.27 -8.18
C GLY A 64 -9.29 -7.83 -7.13
N LEU A 65 -9.76 -8.67 -6.20
CA LEU A 65 -8.91 -9.33 -5.21
C LEU A 65 -7.80 -10.14 -5.89
N VAL A 66 -8.16 -10.98 -6.85
CA VAL A 66 -7.18 -11.82 -7.58
C VAL A 66 -6.24 -10.94 -8.41
N GLY A 67 -6.75 -9.90 -9.08
CA GLY A 67 -5.91 -8.93 -9.79
C GLY A 67 -4.89 -8.25 -8.88
N GLY A 68 -5.28 -7.87 -7.67
CA GLY A 68 -4.38 -7.32 -6.66
C GLY A 68 -3.33 -8.31 -6.18
N PHE A 69 -3.66 -9.59 -6.02
CA PHE A 69 -2.68 -10.64 -5.74
C PHE A 69 -1.68 -10.81 -6.88
N LEU A 70 -2.14 -10.81 -8.13
CA LEU A 70 -1.27 -10.88 -9.31
C LEU A 70 -0.33 -9.67 -9.41
N ALA A 71 -0.77 -8.49 -9.00
CA ALA A 71 0.06 -7.30 -8.92
C ALA A 71 1.16 -7.42 -7.86
N THR A 72 0.85 -8.00 -6.70
CA THR A 72 1.83 -8.19 -5.63
C THR A 72 2.80 -9.35 -5.88
N SER A 73 2.38 -10.37 -6.61
CA SER A 73 3.26 -11.47 -7.01
C SER A 73 4.18 -11.08 -8.17
N GLY A 74 3.70 -10.26 -9.11
CA GLY A 74 4.45 -9.92 -10.31
C GLY A 74 4.32 -10.97 -11.43
N ALA A 75 3.38 -11.90 -11.35
CA ALA A 75 3.20 -12.97 -12.35
C ALA A 75 3.02 -12.40 -13.76
N THR A 76 3.70 -13.04 -14.73
CA THR A 76 3.66 -12.70 -16.16
C THR A 76 3.44 -13.94 -17.02
N PHE A 77 3.23 -13.77 -18.34
CA PHE A 77 3.13 -14.91 -19.25
C PHE A 77 4.43 -15.71 -19.37
N MET A 78 5.58 -15.04 -19.22
CA MET A 78 6.90 -15.67 -19.33
C MET A 78 7.33 -16.31 -18.00
N ASP A 79 6.88 -15.76 -16.88
CA ASP A 79 7.16 -16.25 -15.54
C ASP A 79 5.86 -16.29 -14.71
N PRO A 80 5.05 -17.35 -14.87
CA PRO A 80 3.79 -17.50 -14.13
C PRO A 80 4.00 -17.69 -12.62
N ALA A 81 5.16 -18.22 -12.22
CA ALA A 81 5.51 -18.41 -10.81
C ALA A 81 6.07 -17.16 -10.15
N ALA A 82 6.33 -16.11 -10.94
CA ALA A 82 6.89 -14.84 -10.47
C ALA A 82 8.24 -14.99 -9.73
N ALA A 83 9.09 -15.90 -10.21
CA ALA A 83 10.38 -16.21 -9.59
C ALA A 83 11.45 -15.13 -9.87
N GLU A 84 11.38 -14.50 -11.04
CA GLU A 84 12.37 -13.51 -11.51
C GLU A 84 11.77 -12.14 -11.81
N THR A 85 10.44 -12.00 -11.73
CA THR A 85 9.76 -10.77 -12.10
C THR A 85 9.64 -9.80 -10.93
N VAL A 86 9.66 -8.50 -11.25
CA VAL A 86 9.45 -7.43 -10.27
C VAL A 86 7.97 -7.22 -10.06
N PRO A 87 7.47 -7.27 -8.80
CA PRO A 87 6.08 -6.98 -8.48
C PRO A 87 5.68 -5.58 -8.96
N SER A 88 4.51 -5.46 -9.55
CA SER A 88 3.93 -4.17 -9.92
C SER A 88 3.37 -3.40 -8.70
N GLY A 89 3.28 -4.08 -7.58
CA GLY A 89 3.01 -3.50 -6.27
C GLY A 89 1.69 -2.75 -6.17
N PHE A 90 1.73 -1.63 -5.46
CA PHE A 90 0.54 -0.82 -5.20
C PHE A 90 -0.08 -0.23 -6.48
N LEU A 91 0.76 0.27 -7.40
CA LEU A 91 0.32 0.83 -8.69
C LEU A 91 -0.40 -0.23 -9.54
N GLY A 92 0.19 -1.42 -9.64
CA GLY A 92 -0.43 -2.55 -10.34
C GLY A 92 -1.75 -2.97 -9.70
N GLY A 93 -1.83 -3.00 -8.36
CA GLY A 93 -3.05 -3.32 -7.64
C GLY A 93 -4.17 -2.31 -7.85
N LEU A 94 -3.83 -1.02 -7.87
CA LEU A 94 -4.79 0.05 -8.16
C LEU A 94 -5.35 -0.10 -9.58
N LEU A 95 -4.48 -0.33 -10.54
CA LEU A 95 -4.87 -0.58 -11.93
C LEU A 95 -5.73 -1.85 -12.05
N ALA A 96 -5.33 -2.93 -11.37
CA ALA A 96 -6.08 -4.19 -11.34
C ALA A 96 -7.52 -4.02 -10.82
N GLY A 97 -7.72 -3.15 -9.84
CA GLY A 97 -9.04 -2.84 -9.30
C GLY A 97 -9.94 -2.18 -10.36
N PHE A 98 -9.45 -1.16 -11.03
CA PHE A 98 -10.21 -0.49 -12.10
C PHE A 98 -10.46 -1.42 -13.28
N VAL A 99 -9.42 -2.06 -13.80
CA VAL A 99 -9.54 -2.95 -14.96
C VAL A 99 -10.42 -4.16 -14.62
N GLY A 100 -10.25 -4.77 -13.44
CA GLY A 100 -11.08 -5.88 -12.98
C GLY A 100 -12.54 -5.52 -12.86
N GLY A 101 -12.85 -4.33 -12.34
CA GLY A 101 -14.22 -3.81 -12.25
C GLY A 101 -14.87 -3.61 -13.63
N TYR A 102 -14.19 -2.90 -14.54
CA TYR A 102 -14.72 -2.67 -15.89
C TYR A 102 -14.79 -3.96 -16.72
N LEU A 103 -13.83 -4.87 -16.57
CA LEU A 103 -13.87 -6.21 -17.17
C LEU A 103 -15.13 -6.96 -16.74
N MET A 104 -15.39 -6.97 -15.44
CA MET A 104 -16.56 -7.68 -14.89
C MET A 104 -17.87 -7.06 -15.37
N LEU A 105 -17.96 -5.73 -15.40
CA LEU A 105 -19.11 -5.00 -15.92
C LEU A 105 -19.36 -5.33 -17.42
N GLY A 106 -18.28 -5.52 -18.19
CA GLY A 106 -18.36 -5.96 -19.60
C GLY A 106 -18.91 -7.38 -19.72
N ILE A 107 -18.44 -8.30 -18.85
CA ILE A 107 -18.91 -9.70 -18.81
C ILE A 107 -20.39 -9.76 -18.43
N GLU A 108 -20.82 -8.99 -17.44
CA GLU A 108 -22.25 -8.90 -17.04
C GLU A 108 -23.13 -8.46 -18.23
N LYS A 109 -22.76 -7.40 -18.91
CA LYS A 109 -23.50 -6.92 -20.11
C LYS A 109 -23.54 -7.95 -21.25
N MET A 110 -22.49 -8.76 -21.42
CA MET A 110 -22.51 -9.87 -22.38
C MET A 110 -23.51 -10.96 -21.95
N CYS A 111 -23.53 -11.25 -20.64
CA CYS A 111 -24.40 -12.27 -20.08
C CYS A 111 -25.89 -11.86 -20.03
N ASP A 112 -26.22 -10.57 -20.09
CA ASP A 112 -27.61 -10.08 -20.12
C ASP A 112 -28.39 -10.60 -21.35
N LYS A 113 -27.67 -10.93 -22.44
CA LYS A 113 -28.26 -11.48 -23.67
C LYS A 113 -28.51 -12.99 -23.59
N MET A 114 -28.14 -13.64 -22.49
CA MET A 114 -28.30 -15.10 -22.34
C MET A 114 -29.74 -15.48 -21.99
N PRO A 115 -30.19 -16.67 -22.43
CA PRO A 115 -31.52 -17.20 -22.11
C PRO A 115 -31.73 -17.31 -20.58
N LYS A 116 -32.96 -17.01 -20.13
CA LYS A 116 -33.36 -17.11 -18.69
C LYS A 116 -33.06 -18.46 -18.06
N ALA A 117 -33.07 -19.55 -18.81
CA ALA A 117 -32.71 -20.89 -18.34
C ALA A 117 -31.29 -21.00 -17.79
N LEU A 118 -30.37 -20.13 -18.22
CA LEU A 118 -28.96 -20.12 -17.81
C LEU A 118 -28.65 -19.05 -16.74
N GLU A 119 -29.66 -18.35 -16.25
CA GLU A 119 -29.48 -17.25 -15.30
C GLU A 119 -28.79 -17.68 -13.99
N GLY A 120 -29.13 -18.86 -13.48
CA GLY A 120 -28.53 -19.42 -12.26
C GLY A 120 -27.06 -19.83 -12.40
N ILE A 121 -26.58 -20.06 -13.63
CA ILE A 121 -25.20 -20.47 -13.91
C ILE A 121 -24.25 -19.25 -14.00
N LYS A 122 -24.77 -18.06 -14.29
CA LYS A 122 -23.99 -16.83 -14.45
C LYS A 122 -23.07 -16.57 -13.23
N PRO A 123 -23.60 -16.42 -11.99
CA PRO A 123 -22.78 -16.05 -10.85
C PRO A 123 -21.86 -17.16 -10.35
N VAL A 124 -22.22 -18.44 -10.60
CA VAL A 124 -21.49 -19.61 -10.06
C VAL A 124 -20.34 -20.04 -10.97
N LEU A 125 -20.51 -19.95 -12.27
CA LEU A 125 -19.55 -20.47 -13.24
C LEU A 125 -19.02 -19.39 -14.19
N ILE A 126 -19.90 -18.62 -14.85
CA ILE A 126 -19.52 -17.75 -15.95
C ILE A 126 -18.71 -16.55 -15.43
N TYR A 127 -19.22 -15.86 -14.42
CA TYR A 127 -18.55 -14.69 -13.86
C TYR A 127 -17.19 -15.02 -13.25
N PRO A 128 -17.02 -16.05 -12.41
CA PRO A 128 -15.70 -16.44 -11.93
C PRO A 128 -14.78 -16.89 -13.04
N LEU A 129 -15.23 -17.73 -13.96
CA LEU A 129 -14.36 -18.28 -15.01
C LEU A 129 -13.85 -17.18 -15.96
N LEU A 130 -14.76 -16.38 -16.51
CA LEU A 130 -14.40 -15.30 -17.44
C LEU A 130 -13.72 -14.13 -16.73
N GLY A 131 -14.16 -13.79 -15.52
CA GLY A 131 -13.57 -12.72 -14.73
C GLY A 131 -12.14 -13.05 -14.31
N LEU A 132 -11.90 -14.24 -13.74
CA LEU A 132 -10.57 -14.67 -13.32
C LEU A 132 -9.64 -14.90 -14.51
N GLY A 133 -10.14 -15.56 -15.57
CA GLY A 133 -9.37 -15.75 -16.81
C GLY A 133 -8.99 -14.41 -17.45
N GLY A 134 -9.94 -13.49 -17.52
CA GLY A 134 -9.71 -12.16 -18.09
C GLY A 134 -8.72 -11.33 -17.29
N ILE A 135 -8.87 -11.25 -15.96
CA ILE A 135 -7.93 -10.47 -15.14
C ILE A 135 -6.53 -11.08 -15.11
N LEU A 136 -6.39 -12.41 -15.15
CA LEU A 136 -5.11 -13.10 -15.28
C LEU A 136 -4.40 -12.65 -16.56
N VAL A 137 -5.07 -12.72 -17.71
CA VAL A 137 -4.51 -12.30 -18.99
C VAL A 137 -4.08 -10.83 -18.96
N VAL A 138 -4.95 -9.97 -18.46
CA VAL A 138 -4.64 -8.53 -18.39
C VAL A 138 -3.46 -8.27 -17.46
N MET A 139 -3.44 -8.84 -16.26
CA MET A 139 -2.35 -8.59 -15.31
C MET A 139 -1.02 -9.17 -15.77
N CYS A 140 -1.00 -10.33 -16.42
CA CYS A 140 0.21 -10.86 -17.04
C CYS A 140 0.80 -9.94 -18.12
N ALA A 141 -0.04 -9.19 -18.83
CA ALA A 141 0.42 -8.20 -19.81
C ALA A 141 0.85 -6.87 -19.15
N VAL A 142 0.19 -6.47 -18.08
CA VAL A 142 0.38 -5.17 -17.40
C VAL A 142 1.54 -5.22 -16.40
N ASN A 143 1.74 -6.34 -15.69
CA ASN A 143 2.76 -6.48 -14.66
C ASN A 143 4.17 -6.10 -15.14
N PRO A 144 4.66 -6.52 -16.32
CA PRO A 144 5.98 -6.13 -16.78
C PRO A 144 6.15 -4.61 -16.89
N PHE A 145 5.12 -3.93 -17.41
CA PHE A 145 5.15 -2.48 -17.58
C PHE A 145 5.12 -1.74 -16.23
N MET A 146 4.21 -2.13 -15.34
CA MET A 146 4.13 -1.54 -14.00
C MET A 146 5.33 -1.89 -13.13
N GLY A 147 5.88 -3.09 -13.29
CA GLY A 147 7.13 -3.52 -12.65
C GLY A 147 8.33 -2.66 -13.09
N MET A 148 8.44 -2.32 -14.37
CA MET A 148 9.47 -1.40 -14.87
C MET A 148 9.35 0.00 -14.27
N ILE A 149 8.13 0.53 -14.09
CA ILE A 149 7.92 1.82 -13.42
C ILE A 149 8.36 1.72 -11.95
N ASN A 150 7.97 0.66 -11.27
CA ASN A 150 8.30 0.46 -9.86
C ASN A 150 9.82 0.28 -9.65
N SER A 151 10.50 -0.51 -10.48
CA SER A 151 11.96 -0.65 -10.42
C SER A 151 12.68 0.63 -10.81
N GLY A 152 12.24 1.32 -11.87
CA GLY A 152 12.84 2.60 -12.29
C GLY A 152 12.76 3.68 -11.20
N MET A 153 11.69 3.70 -10.44
CA MET A 153 11.57 4.59 -9.27
C MET A 153 12.55 4.20 -8.17
N SER A 154 12.68 2.91 -7.85
CA SER A 154 13.66 2.41 -6.88
C SER A 154 15.10 2.68 -7.33
N ASP A 155 15.41 2.44 -8.60
CA ASP A 155 16.74 2.68 -9.16
C ASP A 155 17.12 4.17 -9.13
N GLY A 156 16.16 5.05 -9.44
CA GLY A 156 16.33 6.49 -9.32
C GLY A 156 16.65 6.94 -7.89
N LEU A 157 15.93 6.41 -6.92
CA LEU A 157 16.18 6.69 -5.49
C LEU A 157 17.54 6.13 -5.02
N ASN A 158 17.90 4.91 -5.46
CA ASN A 158 19.21 4.31 -5.18
C ASN A 158 20.37 5.14 -5.77
N ALA A 159 20.21 5.65 -6.99
CA ALA A 159 21.22 6.51 -7.63
C ALA A 159 21.44 7.80 -6.83
N ILE A 160 20.40 8.37 -6.23
CA ILE A 160 20.52 9.54 -5.35
C ILE A 160 21.17 9.13 -4.01
N ALA A 161 20.76 8.00 -3.43
CA ALA A 161 21.27 7.51 -2.15
C ALA A 161 22.77 7.16 -2.18
N SER A 162 23.30 6.79 -3.34
CA SER A 162 24.74 6.47 -3.49
C SER A 162 25.68 7.67 -3.29
N ASN A 163 25.17 8.90 -3.29
CA ASN A 163 25.94 10.11 -3.07
C ASN A 163 25.69 10.69 -1.67
N PRO A 164 26.66 10.65 -0.74
CA PRO A 164 26.47 11.18 0.63
C PRO A 164 26.05 12.66 0.68
N ALA A 165 26.46 13.49 -0.27
CA ALA A 165 26.05 14.89 -0.35
C ALA A 165 24.56 15.06 -0.68
N MET A 166 23.95 14.04 -1.25
CA MET A 166 22.52 14.03 -1.62
C MET A 166 21.61 13.46 -0.54
N MET A 167 22.15 13.07 0.62
CA MET A 167 21.35 12.44 1.70
C MET A 167 20.23 13.37 2.20
N VAL A 168 20.54 14.65 2.43
CA VAL A 168 19.51 15.61 2.90
C VAL A 168 18.43 15.86 1.85
N PRO A 169 18.75 16.14 0.57
CA PRO A 169 17.75 16.18 -0.50
C PRO A 169 16.94 14.89 -0.64
N LEU A 170 17.57 13.73 -0.52
CA LEU A 170 16.88 12.44 -0.57
C LEU A 170 15.87 12.30 0.57
N CYS A 171 16.27 12.58 1.79
CA CYS A 171 15.39 12.53 2.95
C CYS A 171 14.21 13.50 2.80
N ALA A 172 14.44 14.70 2.29
CA ALA A 172 13.39 15.68 2.00
C ALA A 172 12.42 15.18 0.92
N LEU A 173 12.94 14.56 -0.15
CA LEU A 173 12.14 13.96 -1.22
C LEU A 173 11.26 12.83 -0.67
N LEU A 174 11.85 11.90 0.06
CA LEU A 174 11.14 10.75 0.62
C LEU A 174 10.06 11.17 1.64
N ALA A 175 10.39 12.12 2.52
CA ALA A 175 9.42 12.69 3.45
C ALA A 175 8.27 13.41 2.71
N GLY A 176 8.58 14.13 1.63
CA GLY A 176 7.59 14.74 0.74
C GLY A 176 6.69 13.69 0.07
N MET A 177 7.27 12.61 -0.47
CA MET A 177 6.52 11.50 -1.05
C MET A 177 5.56 10.84 -0.05
N MET A 178 5.96 10.74 1.22
CA MET A 178 5.10 10.22 2.28
C MET A 178 3.87 11.10 2.55
N SER A 179 4.05 12.43 2.45
CA SER A 179 3.01 13.40 2.80
C SER A 179 2.08 13.74 1.65
N ILE A 180 2.53 13.61 0.39
CA ILE A 180 1.85 14.18 -0.79
C ILE A 180 0.56 13.46 -1.13
N ASP A 181 0.52 12.13 -1.00
CA ASP A 181 -0.63 11.29 -1.34
C ASP A 181 -1.20 10.49 -0.16
N MET A 182 -0.71 10.75 1.06
CA MET A 182 -1.24 10.30 2.36
C MET A 182 -1.62 8.80 2.40
N GLY A 183 -0.74 7.93 1.89
CA GLY A 183 -0.97 6.48 1.83
C GLY A 183 -1.15 5.93 0.42
N GLY A 184 -1.04 6.75 -0.62
CA GLY A 184 -1.11 6.36 -2.02
C GLY A 184 0.20 5.78 -2.58
N PRO A 185 0.34 5.78 -3.93
CA PRO A 185 1.47 5.16 -4.62
C PRO A 185 2.84 5.71 -4.23
N PHE A 186 2.97 7.04 -4.12
CA PHE A 186 4.23 7.70 -3.76
C PHE A 186 4.64 7.39 -2.33
N ASN A 187 3.68 7.43 -1.40
CA ASN A 187 3.89 7.03 -0.01
C ASN A 187 4.39 5.59 0.07
N LYS A 188 3.72 4.65 -0.61
CA LYS A 188 4.11 3.23 -0.57
C LYS A 188 5.47 2.97 -1.22
N ALA A 189 5.82 3.70 -2.28
CA ALA A 189 7.13 3.60 -2.92
C ALA A 189 8.25 4.10 -2.00
N ALA A 190 8.09 5.24 -1.35
CA ALA A 190 9.06 5.77 -0.38
C ALA A 190 9.25 4.82 0.80
N TYR A 191 8.15 4.27 1.34
CA TYR A 191 8.20 3.31 2.43
C TYR A 191 8.87 1.99 2.02
N ALA A 192 8.54 1.45 0.85
CA ALA A 192 9.17 0.23 0.32
C ALA A 192 10.68 0.43 0.13
N PHE A 193 11.09 1.56 -0.47
CA PHE A 193 12.49 1.91 -0.63
C PHE A 193 13.24 1.96 0.71
N ALA A 194 12.69 2.67 1.71
CA ALA A 194 13.30 2.74 3.03
C ALA A 194 13.39 1.36 3.70
N THR A 195 12.35 0.54 3.57
CA THR A 195 12.32 -0.82 4.16
C THR A 195 13.35 -1.74 3.52
N LEU A 196 13.55 -1.65 2.19
CA LEU A 196 14.59 -2.43 1.49
C LEU A 196 15.99 -2.01 1.94
N ASN A 197 16.23 -0.71 2.11
CA ASN A 197 17.52 -0.21 2.59
C ASN A 197 17.81 -0.64 4.03
N LEU A 198 16.81 -0.83 4.89
CA LEU A 198 17.02 -1.32 6.26
C LEU A 198 17.71 -2.70 6.32
N ALA A 199 17.65 -3.50 5.25
CA ALA A 199 18.37 -4.76 5.17
C ALA A 199 19.90 -4.59 5.24
N ASN A 200 20.43 -3.40 4.89
CA ASN A 200 21.84 -3.08 4.97
C ASN A 200 22.31 -2.83 6.42
N ALA A 201 21.39 -2.50 7.32
CA ALA A 201 21.64 -2.24 8.75
C ALA A 201 22.75 -1.21 9.03
N ASP A 202 22.87 -0.19 8.18
CA ASP A 202 23.84 0.90 8.30
C ASP A 202 23.15 2.22 8.75
N ASP A 203 23.96 3.20 9.16
CA ASP A 203 23.44 4.49 9.63
C ASP A 203 22.65 5.24 8.56
N GLN A 204 22.99 5.07 7.28
CA GLN A 204 22.29 5.71 6.18
C GLN A 204 20.88 5.14 6.03
N ALA A 205 20.73 3.83 6.13
CA ALA A 205 19.44 3.16 6.09
C ALA A 205 18.51 3.63 7.24
N TYR A 206 19.06 3.79 8.43
CA TYR A 206 18.30 4.30 9.58
C TYR A 206 17.88 5.77 9.39
N ILE A 207 18.74 6.62 8.83
CA ILE A 207 18.40 8.02 8.51
C ILE A 207 17.29 8.09 7.45
N ILE A 208 17.39 7.30 6.39
CA ILE A 208 16.37 7.20 5.33
C ILE A 208 15.03 6.77 5.94
N MET A 209 15.02 5.73 6.75
CA MET A 209 13.79 5.25 7.37
C MET A 209 13.21 6.28 8.35
N ALA A 210 14.05 6.96 9.15
CA ALA A 210 13.60 8.02 10.04
C ALA A 210 12.94 9.17 9.26
N ALA A 211 13.50 9.59 8.13
CA ALA A 211 12.93 10.63 7.29
C ALA A 211 11.56 10.23 6.73
N VAL A 212 11.41 8.98 6.27
CA VAL A 212 10.14 8.41 5.80
C VAL A 212 9.11 8.38 6.93
N MET A 213 9.49 7.91 8.12
CA MET A 213 8.62 7.87 9.29
C MET A 213 8.13 9.28 9.68
N ILE A 214 9.03 10.25 9.78
CA ILE A 214 8.68 11.65 10.09
C ILE A 214 7.74 12.21 9.02
N GLY A 215 8.05 12.01 7.73
CA GLY A 215 7.21 12.47 6.63
C GLY A 215 5.77 11.96 6.71
N GLY A 216 5.58 10.68 7.07
CA GLY A 216 4.25 10.09 7.25
C GLY A 216 3.50 10.58 8.49
N MET A 217 4.21 10.99 9.54
CA MET A 217 3.61 11.50 10.79
C MET A 217 3.15 12.95 10.68
N VAL A 218 3.78 13.76 9.84
CA VAL A 218 3.56 15.20 9.76
C VAL A 218 2.11 15.57 9.40
N PRO A 219 1.45 15.04 8.35
CA PRO A 219 0.12 15.49 7.96
C PRO A 219 -0.94 15.37 9.07
N PRO A 220 -1.15 14.22 9.72
CA PRO A 220 -2.15 14.10 10.78
C PRO A 220 -1.79 14.94 12.02
N ILE A 221 -0.50 15.03 12.40
CA ILE A 221 -0.08 15.85 13.54
C ILE A 221 -0.30 17.33 13.24
N ALA A 222 0.04 17.80 12.04
CA ALA A 222 -0.17 19.19 11.64
C ALA A 222 -1.65 19.59 11.71
N ILE A 223 -2.55 18.72 11.24
CA ILE A 223 -4.00 18.91 11.34
C ILE A 223 -4.44 18.99 12.81
N ALA A 224 -3.97 18.06 13.64
CA ALA A 224 -4.29 18.05 15.07
C ALA A 224 -3.83 19.31 15.77
N LEU A 225 -2.60 19.76 15.52
CA LEU A 225 -2.06 21.03 16.04
C LEU A 225 -2.85 22.22 15.53
N SER A 226 -3.14 22.28 14.23
CA SER A 226 -3.94 23.36 13.64
C SER A 226 -5.33 23.45 14.27
N ASN A 227 -5.99 22.30 14.49
CA ASN A 227 -7.27 22.24 15.20
C ASN A 227 -7.20 22.73 16.65
N THR A 228 -6.08 22.45 17.33
CA THR A 228 -5.88 22.85 18.72
C THR A 228 -5.68 24.36 18.84
N PHE A 229 -4.82 24.94 17.97
CA PHE A 229 -4.43 26.36 18.07
C PHE A 229 -5.34 27.29 17.27
N PHE A 230 -5.89 26.84 16.14
CA PHE A 230 -6.68 27.68 15.23
C PHE A 230 -8.13 27.20 15.11
N LYS A 231 -8.81 27.08 16.25
CA LYS A 231 -10.18 26.53 16.37
C LYS A 231 -11.20 27.15 15.40
N ASN A 232 -11.07 28.44 15.09
CA ASN A 232 -11.99 29.18 14.22
C ASN A 232 -11.87 28.80 12.72
N ARG A 233 -10.87 28.01 12.34
CA ARG A 233 -10.65 27.56 10.96
C ARG A 233 -11.34 26.24 10.63
N TRP A 234 -11.87 25.56 11.63
CA TRP A 234 -12.38 24.19 11.55
C TRP A 234 -13.84 24.13 12.00
N THR A 235 -14.63 23.25 11.39
CA THR A 235 -16.00 22.99 11.79
C THR A 235 -16.07 22.27 13.14
N ASP A 236 -17.22 22.30 13.81
CA ASP A 236 -17.39 21.62 15.10
C ASP A 236 -17.21 20.10 15.01
N GLU A 237 -17.56 19.53 13.88
CA GLU A 237 -17.39 18.09 13.61
C GLU A 237 -15.91 17.74 13.42
N GLU A 238 -15.19 18.49 12.61
CA GLU A 238 -13.74 18.32 12.41
C GLU A 238 -12.97 18.48 13.72
N ARG A 239 -13.39 19.42 14.56
CA ARG A 239 -12.77 19.67 15.87
C ARG A 239 -12.97 18.51 16.85
N LYS A 240 -14.12 17.84 16.84
CA LYS A 240 -14.37 16.66 17.69
C LYS A 240 -13.47 15.50 17.34
N ASN A 241 -13.16 15.33 16.06
CA ASN A 241 -12.36 14.23 15.54
C ASN A 241 -10.84 14.50 15.55
N ALA A 242 -10.42 15.77 15.65
CA ALA A 242 -9.02 16.17 15.60
C ALA A 242 -8.09 15.49 16.62
N PRO A 243 -8.48 15.23 17.88
CA PRO A 243 -7.61 14.56 18.84
C PRO A 243 -7.16 13.18 18.41
N VAL A 244 -7.95 12.45 17.60
CA VAL A 244 -7.60 11.15 17.06
C VAL A 244 -6.35 11.25 16.16
N ASN A 245 -6.17 12.38 15.47
CA ASN A 245 -5.02 12.58 14.59
C ASN A 245 -3.69 12.71 15.32
N TYR A 246 -3.67 13.08 16.61
CA TYR A 246 -2.45 12.97 17.40
C TYR A 246 -2.01 11.51 17.55
N VAL A 247 -2.97 10.63 17.87
CA VAL A 247 -2.70 9.20 18.02
C VAL A 247 -2.32 8.58 16.68
N MET A 248 -3.06 8.91 15.62
CA MET A 248 -2.77 8.40 14.27
C MET A 248 -1.40 8.84 13.79
N GLY A 249 -1.06 10.13 13.93
CA GLY A 249 0.23 10.66 13.54
C GLY A 249 1.39 10.03 14.31
N LEU A 250 1.28 9.92 15.64
CA LEU A 250 2.29 9.25 16.47
C LEU A 250 2.40 7.74 16.15
N SER A 251 1.34 7.14 15.62
CA SER A 251 1.33 5.75 15.17
C SER A 251 1.73 5.57 13.71
N PHE A 252 2.23 6.61 13.05
CA PHE A 252 2.62 6.57 11.64
C PHE A 252 1.44 6.24 10.70
N ILE A 253 0.25 6.75 10.99
CA ILE A 253 -0.95 6.54 10.16
C ILE A 253 -1.26 7.84 9.43
N THR A 254 -0.66 8.04 8.27
CA THR A 254 -0.77 9.25 7.44
C THR A 254 -2.21 9.47 6.94
N GLU A 255 -2.94 8.37 6.74
CA GLU A 255 -4.33 8.34 6.26
C GLU A 255 -5.30 9.11 7.18
N GLY A 256 -4.94 9.40 8.42
CA GLY A 256 -5.72 10.26 9.32
C GLY A 256 -5.96 11.67 8.78
N ALA A 257 -5.13 12.13 7.86
CA ALA A 257 -5.28 13.42 7.21
C ALA A 257 -6.29 13.42 6.05
N ILE A 258 -6.59 12.26 5.45
CA ILE A 258 -7.42 12.14 4.23
C ILE A 258 -8.81 12.78 4.37
N PRO A 259 -9.59 12.56 5.44
CA PRO A 259 -10.91 13.17 5.56
C PRO A 259 -10.87 14.71 5.50
N TYR A 260 -9.83 15.31 6.07
CA TYR A 260 -9.63 16.75 6.08
C TYR A 260 -9.18 17.29 4.72
N ALA A 261 -8.27 16.58 4.05
CA ALA A 261 -7.84 16.90 2.69
C ALA A 261 -9.00 16.77 1.69
N ALA A 262 -9.86 15.78 1.83
CA ALA A 262 -11.03 15.59 0.99
C ALA A 262 -12.08 16.70 1.18
N SER A 263 -12.29 17.15 2.43
CA SER A 263 -13.25 18.21 2.74
C SER A 263 -12.74 19.61 2.34
N SER A 264 -11.44 19.85 2.43
CA SER A 264 -10.83 21.16 2.20
C SER A 264 -9.39 21.06 1.70
N PRO A 265 -9.14 20.68 0.45
CA PRO A 265 -7.80 20.38 -0.08
C PRO A 265 -6.83 21.58 -0.04
N LEU A 266 -7.34 22.81 0.02
CA LEU A 266 -6.52 24.01 0.10
C LEU A 266 -6.10 24.37 1.54
N LYS A 267 -6.64 23.69 2.55
CA LYS A 267 -6.28 23.91 3.96
C LYS A 267 -5.26 22.91 4.48
N VAL A 268 -5.16 21.77 3.82
CA VAL A 268 -4.29 20.64 4.15
C VAL A 268 -3.20 20.49 3.12
#